data_3ac352ceab0601d27ebdfc8f778f1bb6
#
_entry.id   3ac352ceab0601d27ebdfc8f778f1bb6
#
_cell.length_a   1.000
_cell.length_b   1.000
_cell.length_c   1.000
_cell.angle_alpha   90.00
_cell.angle_beta   90.00
_cell.angle_gamma   90.00
#
_symmetry.space_group_name_H-M   'P 1'
#
loop_
_entity.id
_entity.type
_entity.pdbx_description
1 polymer ?
#
loop_
_entity_poly.entity_id
_entity_poly.type
_entity_poly.pdbx_seq_one_letter_code
_entity_poly.pdbx_strand_id
1 'polypeptide(L)'
;MNTDAIDHLVKGLQHFAVFHKLTNINALDNYGYRELMQIVELRQILPSIEKVPGRSGVDAVAPEQGYANIELKSTGIKKIPTVDRWPSAMFDMSKMTSQQKVYEFEGFGHGLFAPGQPIPICSYWIGKEHFLKLHPLFDKKIEAYKQLKETKNSMREEIQISLKEILDYINKEDIVFFKDGKVTNDY
;
A
#
# COMPACT_ATOMS: atom_id res chain seq x y z
N MET A 1 -17.73 1.53 10.19
CA MET A 1 -18.34 0.46 9.36
C MET A 1 -18.78 -0.64 10.31
N ASN A 2 -20.01 -1.17 10.19
CA ASN A 2 -20.54 -2.21 11.07
C ASN A 2 -19.69 -3.50 10.95
N THR A 3 -19.39 -4.16 12.08
CA THR A 3 -18.62 -5.41 12.14
C THR A 3 -19.25 -6.50 11.26
N ASP A 4 -20.59 -6.57 11.23
CA ASP A 4 -21.33 -7.52 10.39
C ASP A 4 -21.08 -7.27 8.90
N ALA A 5 -20.95 -6.00 8.47
CA ALA A 5 -20.65 -5.67 7.08
C ALA A 5 -19.26 -6.13 6.67
N ILE A 6 -18.29 -6.10 7.60
CA ILE A 6 -16.94 -6.63 7.37
C ILE A 6 -16.98 -8.15 7.23
N ASP A 7 -17.69 -8.84 8.11
CA ASP A 7 -17.81 -10.30 8.07
C ASP A 7 -18.47 -10.76 6.76
N HIS A 8 -19.51 -10.06 6.32
CA HIS A 8 -20.15 -10.33 5.02
C HIS A 8 -19.21 -10.11 3.86
N LEU A 9 -18.39 -9.04 3.91
CA LEU A 9 -17.38 -8.78 2.89
C LEU A 9 -16.34 -9.89 2.85
N VAL A 10 -15.78 -10.29 4.00
CA VAL A 10 -14.78 -11.37 4.08
C VAL A 10 -15.35 -12.68 3.53
N LYS A 11 -16.60 -13.05 3.89
CA LYS A 11 -17.27 -14.22 3.32
C LYS A 11 -17.44 -14.12 1.80
N GLY A 12 -17.88 -12.96 1.30
CA GLY A 12 -17.98 -12.70 -0.14
C GLY A 12 -16.64 -12.90 -0.87
N LEU A 13 -15.56 -12.39 -0.29
CA LEU A 13 -14.21 -12.52 -0.86
C LEU A 13 -13.69 -13.97 -0.83
N GLN A 14 -14.06 -14.75 0.18
CA GLN A 14 -13.78 -16.19 0.20
C GLN A 14 -14.46 -16.92 -0.97
N HIS A 15 -15.70 -16.54 -1.33
CA HIS A 15 -16.36 -17.06 -2.53
C HIS A 15 -15.64 -16.69 -3.81
N PHE A 16 -15.08 -15.46 -3.93
CA PHE A 16 -14.24 -15.10 -5.07
C PHE A 16 -12.95 -15.92 -5.14
N ALA A 17 -12.33 -16.23 -3.99
CA ALA A 17 -11.15 -17.10 -3.96
C ALA A 17 -11.48 -18.52 -4.47
N VAL A 18 -12.63 -19.07 -4.09
CA VAL A 18 -13.13 -20.36 -4.62
C VAL A 18 -13.39 -20.25 -6.12
N PHE A 19 -14.03 -19.18 -6.58
CA PHE A 19 -14.25 -18.92 -8.01
C PHE A 19 -12.94 -18.89 -8.80
N HIS A 20 -11.92 -18.17 -8.31
CA HIS A 20 -10.59 -18.15 -8.93
C HIS A 20 -9.99 -19.56 -9.02
N LYS A 21 -10.05 -20.32 -7.94
CA LYS A 21 -9.52 -21.70 -7.91
C LYS A 21 -10.18 -22.61 -8.95
N LEU A 22 -11.48 -22.43 -9.19
CA LEU A 22 -12.25 -23.25 -10.13
C LEU A 22 -12.09 -22.80 -11.60
N THR A 23 -11.89 -21.50 -11.83
CA THR A 23 -11.93 -20.92 -13.19
C THR A 23 -10.59 -20.36 -13.65
N ASN A 24 -9.61 -20.23 -12.78
CA ASN A 24 -8.35 -19.50 -12.99
C ASN A 24 -8.54 -18.02 -13.37
N ILE A 25 -9.70 -17.43 -13.06
CA ILE A 25 -10.01 -16.02 -13.27
C ILE A 25 -9.86 -15.28 -11.93
N ASN A 26 -8.96 -14.29 -11.88
CA ASN A 26 -8.77 -13.48 -10.67
C ASN A 26 -9.77 -12.32 -10.62
N ALA A 27 -10.96 -12.58 -10.06
CA ALA A 27 -11.99 -11.55 -9.88
C ALA A 27 -11.61 -10.46 -8.86
N LEU A 28 -10.58 -10.70 -8.04
CA LEU A 28 -10.07 -9.79 -7.02
C LEU A 28 -8.90 -8.93 -7.50
N ASP A 29 -8.48 -9.07 -8.76
CA ASP A 29 -7.39 -8.28 -9.33
C ASP A 29 -7.86 -6.86 -9.71
N ASN A 30 -8.36 -6.15 -8.70
CA ASN A 30 -8.84 -4.79 -8.80
C ASN A 30 -8.25 -3.96 -7.66
N TYR A 31 -7.64 -2.83 -7.99
CA TYR A 31 -7.01 -1.93 -7.00
C TYR A 31 -7.98 -1.53 -5.88
N GLY A 32 -9.22 -1.20 -6.20
CA GLY A 32 -10.20 -0.80 -5.20
C GLY A 32 -10.50 -1.88 -4.16
N TYR A 33 -10.50 -3.17 -4.54
CA TYR A 33 -10.62 -4.28 -3.58
C TYR A 33 -9.36 -4.45 -2.74
N ARG A 34 -8.18 -4.31 -3.35
CA ARG A 34 -6.92 -4.44 -2.64
C ARG A 34 -6.75 -3.35 -1.58
N GLU A 35 -7.11 -2.11 -1.90
CA GLU A 35 -7.15 -1.00 -0.94
C GLU A 35 -8.11 -1.31 0.22
N LEU A 36 -9.33 -1.76 -0.09
CA LEU A 36 -10.33 -2.10 0.92
C LEU A 36 -9.84 -3.21 1.85
N MET A 37 -9.14 -4.22 1.34
CA MET A 37 -8.58 -5.30 2.15
C MET A 37 -7.44 -4.84 3.05
N GLN A 38 -6.62 -3.93 2.59
CA GLN A 38 -5.60 -3.29 3.44
C GLN A 38 -6.26 -2.46 4.55
N ILE A 39 -7.36 -1.75 4.26
CA ILE A 39 -8.12 -1.01 5.27
C ILE A 39 -8.68 -1.97 6.34
N VAL A 40 -9.23 -3.12 5.94
CA VAL A 40 -9.70 -4.14 6.90
C VAL A 40 -8.57 -4.62 7.80
N GLU A 41 -7.39 -4.86 7.24
CA GLU A 41 -6.21 -5.27 8.00
C GLU A 41 -5.72 -4.16 8.95
N LEU A 42 -5.61 -2.93 8.45
CA LEU A 42 -5.16 -1.76 9.23
C LEU A 42 -6.08 -1.37 10.38
N ARG A 43 -7.35 -1.79 10.38
CA ARG A 43 -8.26 -1.56 11.51
C ARG A 43 -7.78 -2.13 12.84
N GLN A 44 -6.88 -3.09 12.82
CA GLN A 44 -6.26 -3.63 14.04
C GLN A 44 -5.42 -2.56 14.78
N ILE A 45 -4.88 -1.58 14.06
CA ILE A 45 -4.03 -0.50 14.60
C ILE A 45 -4.62 0.89 14.41
N LEU A 46 -5.51 1.06 13.46
CA LEU A 46 -6.23 2.30 13.15
C LEU A 46 -7.76 2.02 13.13
N PRO A 47 -8.42 1.91 14.30
CA PRO A 47 -9.84 1.50 14.36
C PRO A 47 -10.80 2.38 13.58
N SER A 48 -10.52 3.69 13.43
CA SER A 48 -11.37 4.62 12.68
C SER A 48 -11.05 4.69 11.18
N ILE A 49 -10.14 3.85 10.66
CA ILE A 49 -9.75 3.91 9.26
C ILE A 49 -10.95 3.60 8.34
N GLU A 50 -11.13 4.46 7.35
CA GLU A 50 -12.18 4.33 6.33
C GLU A 50 -11.64 4.67 4.95
N LYS A 51 -12.22 3.98 3.94
CA LYS A 51 -11.94 4.27 2.54
C LYS A 51 -12.56 5.61 2.15
N VAL A 52 -11.79 6.44 1.47
CA VAL A 52 -12.32 7.66 0.83
C VAL A 52 -12.94 7.27 -0.52
N PRO A 53 -14.23 7.51 -0.74
CA PRO A 53 -14.88 7.20 -2.01
C PRO A 53 -14.46 8.17 -3.11
N GLY A 54 -14.36 7.67 -4.34
CA GLY A 54 -14.11 8.48 -5.53
C GLY A 54 -12.63 8.62 -5.89
N ARG A 55 -12.33 9.62 -6.71
CA ARG A 55 -10.98 9.91 -7.23
C ARG A 55 -10.33 11.11 -6.51
N SER A 56 -10.49 11.23 -5.21
CA SER A 56 -9.95 12.36 -4.43
C SER A 56 -8.42 12.38 -4.39
N GLY A 57 -7.83 11.23 -4.71
CA GLY A 57 -6.40 11.04 -4.59
C GLY A 57 -5.92 10.76 -3.15
N VAL A 58 -6.84 10.59 -2.22
CA VAL A 58 -6.64 10.04 -0.87
C VAL A 58 -7.28 8.66 -0.87
N ASP A 59 -6.55 7.63 -0.48
CA ASP A 59 -7.08 6.26 -0.47
C ASP A 59 -7.90 5.99 0.80
N ALA A 60 -7.42 6.47 1.94
CA ALA A 60 -8.08 6.30 3.23
C ALA A 60 -7.79 7.47 4.20
N VAL A 61 -8.61 7.54 5.24
CA VAL A 61 -8.46 8.46 6.39
C VAL A 61 -8.65 7.68 7.69
N ALA A 62 -8.08 8.15 8.79
CA ALA A 62 -8.33 7.62 10.14
C ALA A 62 -8.40 8.80 11.13
N PRO A 63 -9.55 9.51 11.17
CA PRO A 63 -9.64 10.82 11.83
C PRO A 63 -9.40 10.76 13.34
N GLU A 64 -9.86 9.71 14.03
CA GLU A 64 -9.64 9.57 15.48
C GLU A 64 -8.17 9.33 15.85
N GLN A 65 -7.37 8.80 14.90
CA GLN A 65 -5.91 8.63 15.03
C GLN A 65 -5.13 9.78 14.38
N GLY A 66 -5.80 10.83 13.89
CA GLY A 66 -5.18 12.04 13.33
C GLY A 66 -4.61 11.88 11.91
N TYR A 67 -5.12 10.93 11.12
CA TYR A 67 -4.72 10.73 9.72
C TYR A 67 -5.79 11.26 8.76
N ALA A 68 -5.45 12.31 8.00
CA ALA A 68 -6.30 12.89 6.96
C ALA A 68 -5.93 12.43 5.54
N ASN A 69 -4.75 11.85 5.34
CA ASN A 69 -4.27 11.42 4.03
C ASN A 69 -3.39 10.17 4.14
N ILE A 70 -4.00 9.01 3.87
CA ILE A 70 -3.33 7.71 3.86
C ILE A 70 -3.23 7.21 2.42
N GLU A 71 -2.02 6.84 2.02
CA GLU A 71 -1.73 6.22 0.72
C GLU A 71 -1.60 4.70 0.88
N LEU A 72 -2.28 3.94 0.03
CA LEU A 72 -2.24 2.48 0.01
C LEU A 72 -1.74 1.98 -1.34
N LYS A 73 -0.66 1.23 -1.32
CA LYS A 73 -0.12 0.56 -2.51
C LYS A 73 -0.35 -0.94 -2.44
N SER A 74 -0.51 -1.56 -3.60
CA SER A 74 -0.67 -3.00 -3.68
C SER A 74 0.13 -3.60 -4.83
N THR A 75 0.71 -4.78 -4.60
CA THR A 75 1.46 -5.52 -5.62
C THR A 75 1.01 -6.97 -5.64
N GLY A 76 0.78 -7.50 -6.85
CA GLY A 76 0.54 -8.92 -7.06
C GLY A 76 1.85 -9.71 -6.99
N ILE A 77 1.87 -10.82 -6.23
CA ILE A 77 3.06 -11.66 -6.04
C ILE A 77 2.73 -13.14 -6.23
N LYS A 78 3.75 -13.92 -6.61
CA LYS A 78 3.64 -15.39 -6.73
C LYS A 78 4.21 -16.13 -5.50
N LYS A 79 5.11 -15.50 -4.75
CA LYS A 79 5.77 -16.06 -3.57
C LYS A 79 5.96 -14.94 -2.54
N ILE A 80 5.85 -15.27 -1.25
CA ILE A 80 6.15 -14.35 -0.15
C ILE A 80 7.62 -13.95 -0.24
N PRO A 81 7.94 -12.65 -0.36
CA PRO A 81 9.32 -12.18 -0.41
C PRO A 81 9.93 -12.10 0.99
N THR A 82 11.25 -12.05 1.04
CA THR A 82 12.00 -11.53 2.20
C THR A 82 11.96 -10.00 2.18
N VAL A 83 12.31 -9.36 3.29
CA VAL A 83 12.41 -7.89 3.40
C VAL A 83 13.26 -7.31 2.28
N ASP A 84 14.44 -7.89 2.01
CA ASP A 84 15.38 -7.43 0.97
C ASP A 84 14.84 -7.57 -0.47
N ARG A 85 13.82 -8.40 -0.66
CA ARG A 85 13.20 -8.68 -1.97
C ARG A 85 11.76 -8.23 -2.03
N TRP A 86 11.34 -7.41 -1.08
CA TRP A 86 9.99 -6.84 -1.11
C TRP A 86 9.79 -6.01 -2.39
N PRO A 87 8.72 -6.25 -3.15
CA PRO A 87 8.44 -5.47 -4.35
C PRO A 87 8.39 -3.98 -4.05
N SER A 88 8.90 -3.17 -4.95
CA SER A 88 8.86 -1.71 -4.79
C SER A 88 7.42 -1.19 -4.91
N ALA A 89 7.08 -0.22 -4.09
CA ALA A 89 5.91 0.61 -4.28
C ALA A 89 6.15 1.61 -5.41
N MET A 90 5.14 1.84 -6.25
CA MET A 90 5.23 2.75 -7.40
C MET A 90 4.42 4.02 -7.12
N PHE A 91 5.02 5.19 -7.39
CA PHE A 91 4.40 6.50 -7.24
C PHE A 91 4.42 7.22 -8.58
N ASP A 92 3.23 7.69 -9.01
CA ASP A 92 3.06 8.45 -10.25
C ASP A 92 3.78 9.80 -10.20
N MET A 93 4.55 10.10 -11.25
CA MET A 93 5.30 11.34 -11.42
C MET A 93 4.87 12.11 -12.69
N SER A 94 3.82 11.67 -13.34
CA SER A 94 3.36 12.24 -14.63
C SER A 94 2.97 13.72 -14.54
N LYS A 95 2.52 14.16 -13.36
CA LYS A 95 2.09 15.53 -13.11
C LYS A 95 2.84 16.15 -11.92
N MET A 96 3.03 17.46 -11.96
CA MET A 96 3.62 18.21 -10.85
C MET A 96 2.80 18.02 -9.54
N THR A 97 1.47 17.97 -9.64
CA THR A 97 0.58 17.69 -8.53
C THR A 97 0.80 16.30 -7.92
N SER A 98 1.06 15.29 -8.77
CA SER A 98 1.41 13.94 -8.29
C SER A 98 2.76 13.93 -7.55
N GLN A 99 3.75 14.71 -8.02
CA GLN A 99 5.04 14.84 -7.35
C GLN A 99 4.92 15.54 -5.99
N GLN A 100 4.06 16.55 -5.87
CA GLN A 100 3.82 17.26 -4.61
C GLN A 100 3.06 16.38 -3.60
N LYS A 101 2.18 15.53 -4.09
CA LYS A 101 1.28 14.72 -3.28
C LYS A 101 2.01 13.76 -2.32
N VAL A 102 3.21 13.27 -2.69
CA VAL A 102 3.99 12.38 -1.82
C VAL A 102 4.39 13.04 -0.49
N TYR A 103 4.41 14.37 -0.43
CA TYR A 103 4.69 15.12 0.79
C TYR A 103 3.45 15.40 1.65
N GLU A 104 2.26 15.10 1.12
CA GLU A 104 0.98 15.29 1.80
C GLU A 104 0.53 14.01 2.53
N PHE A 105 1.16 12.86 2.24
CA PHE A 105 0.81 11.61 2.90
C PHE A 105 1.18 11.64 4.38
N GLU A 106 0.23 11.24 5.21
CA GLU A 106 0.39 11.12 6.64
C GLU A 106 0.61 9.68 7.10
N GLY A 107 0.37 8.73 6.22
CA GLY A 107 0.62 7.32 6.46
C GLY A 107 0.68 6.55 5.15
N PHE A 108 1.40 5.44 5.16
CA PHE A 108 1.67 4.66 3.98
C PHE A 108 1.57 3.16 4.25
N GLY A 109 0.77 2.46 3.46
CA GLY A 109 0.63 1.01 3.49
C GLY A 109 0.99 0.36 2.15
N HIS A 110 1.64 -0.80 2.19
CA HIS A 110 1.91 -1.60 1.00
C HIS A 110 1.57 -3.07 1.22
N GLY A 111 0.50 -3.53 0.57
CA GLY A 111 0.00 -4.90 0.64
C GLY A 111 0.42 -5.76 -0.54
N LEU A 112 0.83 -7.00 -0.26
CA LEU A 112 1.20 -8.00 -1.26
C LEU A 112 0.12 -9.07 -1.39
N PHE A 113 -0.40 -9.25 -2.60
CA PHE A 113 -1.52 -10.13 -2.88
C PHE A 113 -1.12 -11.30 -3.76
N ALA A 114 -1.41 -12.52 -3.35
CA ALA A 114 -1.31 -13.68 -4.22
C ALA A 114 -2.61 -13.86 -5.03
N PRO A 115 -2.54 -14.49 -6.21
CA PRO A 115 -3.73 -14.81 -7.00
C PRO A 115 -4.75 -15.60 -6.19
N GLY A 116 -6.01 -15.16 -6.21
CA GLY A 116 -7.12 -15.83 -5.53
C GLY A 116 -7.17 -15.65 -4.00
N GLN A 117 -6.24 -14.90 -3.40
CA GLN A 117 -6.31 -14.58 -1.97
C GLN A 117 -7.12 -13.29 -1.74
N PRO A 118 -8.11 -13.32 -0.85
CA PRO A 118 -8.97 -12.16 -0.58
C PRO A 118 -8.30 -11.09 0.28
N ILE A 119 -7.28 -11.45 1.05
CA ILE A 119 -6.53 -10.53 1.91
C ILE A 119 -5.06 -10.47 1.48
N PRO A 120 -4.30 -9.43 1.84
CA PRO A 120 -2.85 -9.44 1.66
C PRO A 120 -2.25 -10.65 2.38
N ILE A 121 -1.35 -11.38 1.73
CA ILE A 121 -0.58 -12.42 2.43
C ILE A 121 0.51 -11.85 3.31
N CYS A 122 0.99 -10.67 2.97
CA CYS A 122 1.81 -9.84 3.83
C CYS A 122 1.66 -8.37 3.43
N SER A 123 1.82 -7.49 4.39
CA SER A 123 1.82 -6.05 4.18
C SER A 123 2.69 -5.36 5.24
N TYR A 124 2.96 -4.07 5.02
CA TYR A 124 3.52 -3.22 6.05
C TYR A 124 2.83 -1.87 6.07
N TRP A 125 2.92 -1.22 7.22
CA TRP A 125 2.41 0.10 7.50
C TRP A 125 3.47 0.99 8.12
N ILE A 126 3.53 2.24 7.67
CA ILE A 126 4.39 3.30 8.18
C ILE A 126 3.50 4.47 8.60
N GLY A 127 3.52 4.78 9.90
CA GLY A 127 2.77 5.90 10.45
C GLY A 127 3.40 7.25 10.17
N LYS A 128 2.67 8.33 10.46
CA LYS A 128 2.98 9.73 10.14
C LYS A 128 4.40 10.15 10.53
N GLU A 129 4.78 9.91 11.78
CA GLU A 129 6.08 10.35 12.31
C GLU A 129 7.26 9.71 11.58
N HIS A 130 7.10 8.46 11.16
CA HIS A 130 8.13 7.73 10.44
C HIS A 130 8.09 8.02 8.94
N PHE A 131 6.89 8.22 8.36
CA PHE A 131 6.76 8.55 6.94
C PHE A 131 7.45 9.89 6.59
N LEU A 132 7.38 10.89 7.46
CA LEU A 132 8.08 12.17 7.27
C LEU A 132 9.60 12.01 7.11
N LYS A 133 10.20 10.99 7.73
CA LYS A 133 11.64 10.69 7.59
C LYS A 133 12.00 10.20 6.18
N LEU A 134 11.00 9.83 5.36
CA LEU A 134 11.20 9.37 3.97
C LEU A 134 11.24 10.54 2.97
N HIS A 135 10.92 11.77 3.34
CA HIS A 135 10.95 12.90 2.41
C HIS A 135 12.31 13.05 1.69
N PRO A 136 13.49 12.92 2.33
CA PRO A 136 14.77 12.95 1.61
C PRO A 136 14.94 11.81 0.58
N LEU A 137 14.33 10.65 0.80
CA LEU A 137 14.30 9.57 -0.18
C LEU A 137 13.45 9.96 -1.38
N PHE A 138 12.27 10.55 -1.17
CA PHE A 138 11.44 11.06 -2.25
C PHE A 138 12.15 12.17 -3.03
N ASP A 139 12.79 13.13 -2.38
CA ASP A 139 13.58 14.20 -3.02
C ASP A 139 14.61 13.61 -3.97
N LYS A 140 15.41 12.68 -3.49
CA LYS A 140 16.44 11.99 -4.28
C LYS A 140 15.85 11.28 -5.50
N LYS A 141 14.72 10.58 -5.32
CA LYS A 141 14.06 9.82 -6.41
C LYS A 141 13.42 10.75 -7.44
N ILE A 142 12.76 11.82 -7.01
CA ILE A 142 12.13 12.80 -7.88
C ILE A 142 13.20 13.56 -8.68
N GLU A 143 14.30 13.96 -8.06
CA GLU A 143 15.40 14.62 -8.75
C GLU A 143 16.03 13.71 -9.82
N ALA A 144 16.33 12.45 -9.48
CA ALA A 144 16.82 11.47 -10.44
C ALA A 144 15.81 11.24 -11.59
N TYR A 145 14.52 11.22 -11.31
CA TYR A 145 13.47 11.11 -12.32
C TYR A 145 13.50 12.32 -13.28
N LYS A 146 13.60 13.55 -12.76
CA LYS A 146 13.66 14.78 -13.57
C LYS A 146 14.86 14.77 -14.50
N GLN A 147 16.05 14.45 -13.99
CA GLN A 147 17.28 14.37 -14.78
C GLN A 147 17.20 13.32 -15.89
N LEU A 148 16.59 12.16 -15.60
CA LEU A 148 16.39 11.13 -16.61
C LEU A 148 15.36 11.55 -17.67
N LYS A 149 14.31 12.29 -17.28
CA LYS A 149 13.29 12.78 -18.22
C LYS A 149 13.85 13.79 -19.22
N GLU A 150 14.83 14.60 -18.82
CA GLU A 150 15.53 15.53 -19.72
C GLU A 150 16.38 14.82 -20.78
N THR A 151 16.85 13.61 -20.48
CA THR A 151 17.79 12.87 -21.33
C THR A 151 17.15 11.76 -22.16
N LYS A 152 15.94 11.31 -21.80
CA LYS A 152 15.26 10.17 -22.44
C LYS A 152 13.86 10.54 -22.93
N ASN A 153 13.60 10.29 -24.22
CA ASN A 153 12.29 10.54 -24.86
C ASN A 153 11.17 9.57 -24.45
N SER A 154 11.49 8.46 -23.77
CA SER A 154 10.51 7.47 -23.31
C SER A 154 10.93 6.92 -21.98
N MET A 155 10.20 7.27 -20.94
CA MET A 155 10.36 6.76 -19.57
C MET A 155 9.03 6.39 -18.96
N ARG A 156 9.06 5.46 -18.01
CA ARG A 156 7.94 5.29 -17.08
C ARG A 156 7.79 6.56 -16.25
N GLU A 157 6.59 7.08 -16.16
CA GLU A 157 6.26 8.26 -15.36
C GLU A 157 6.02 7.91 -13.88
N GLU A 158 6.92 7.10 -13.32
CA GLU A 158 6.82 6.54 -11.97
C GLU A 158 8.19 6.49 -11.31
N ILE A 159 8.22 6.75 -10.01
CA ILE A 159 9.36 6.37 -9.17
C ILE A 159 9.04 5.10 -8.39
N GLN A 160 10.06 4.32 -8.11
CA GLN A 160 9.96 3.08 -7.35
C GLN A 160 10.72 3.22 -6.04
N ILE A 161 10.08 2.82 -4.94
CA ILE A 161 10.65 2.83 -3.59
C ILE A 161 10.51 1.42 -3.02
N SER A 162 11.63 0.77 -2.74
CA SER A 162 11.69 -0.55 -2.12
C SER A 162 11.66 -0.45 -0.60
N LEU A 163 11.21 -1.50 0.07
CA LEU A 163 11.28 -1.59 1.53
C LEU A 163 12.73 -1.50 2.05
N LYS A 164 13.69 -2.04 1.29
CA LYS A 164 15.11 -1.92 1.61
C LYS A 164 15.57 -0.46 1.67
N GLU A 165 15.18 0.37 0.69
CA GLU A 165 15.50 1.81 0.69
C GLU A 165 14.81 2.56 1.83
N ILE A 166 13.60 2.15 2.19
CA ILE A 166 12.87 2.70 3.35
C ILE A 166 13.66 2.45 4.64
N LEU A 167 14.22 1.26 4.80
CA LEU A 167 14.99 0.87 5.99
C LEU A 167 16.35 1.61 6.13
N ASP A 168 16.80 2.33 5.10
CA ASP A 168 17.93 3.25 5.20
C ASP A 168 17.58 4.55 5.95
N TYR A 169 16.28 4.85 6.14
CA TYR A 169 15.76 6.10 6.74
C TYR A 169 14.97 5.89 8.04
N ILE A 170 14.37 4.74 8.22
CA ILE A 170 13.58 4.39 9.41
C ILE A 170 13.96 3.01 9.92
N ASN A 171 13.86 2.80 11.25
CA ASN A 171 14.16 1.50 11.83
C ASN A 171 13.05 0.49 11.50
N LYS A 172 13.41 -0.78 11.45
CA LYS A 172 12.46 -1.86 11.19
C LYS A 172 11.36 -1.92 12.25
N GLU A 173 11.69 -1.62 13.50
CA GLU A 173 10.78 -1.59 14.65
C GLU A 173 9.72 -0.48 14.55
N ASP A 174 9.96 0.54 13.74
CA ASP A 174 9.05 1.64 13.46
C ASP A 174 8.03 1.30 12.35
N ILE A 175 8.16 0.11 11.74
CA ILE A 175 7.26 -0.40 10.70
C ILE A 175 6.39 -1.51 11.30
N VAL A 176 5.06 -1.37 11.16
CA VAL A 176 4.15 -2.44 11.54
C VAL A 176 3.98 -3.41 10.38
N PHE A 177 4.34 -4.66 10.59
CA PHE A 177 4.17 -5.72 9.60
C PHE A 177 2.91 -6.54 9.88
N PHE A 178 2.30 -7.04 8.80
CA PHE A 178 1.19 -7.98 8.86
C PHE A 178 1.51 -9.21 8.02
N LYS A 179 1.04 -10.35 8.49
CA LYS A 179 1.10 -11.62 7.79
C LYS A 179 -0.20 -12.38 7.98
N ASP A 180 -0.79 -12.84 6.88
CA ASP A 180 -2.07 -13.52 6.87
C ASP A 180 -3.17 -12.74 7.64
N GLY A 181 -3.19 -11.40 7.47
CA GLY A 181 -4.14 -10.50 8.08
C GLY A 181 -3.92 -10.20 9.57
N LYS A 182 -2.76 -10.54 10.14
CA LYS A 182 -2.45 -10.31 11.57
C LYS A 182 -1.15 -9.54 11.71
N VAL A 183 -1.08 -8.65 12.72
CA VAL A 183 0.17 -7.99 13.11
C VAL A 183 1.22 -9.04 13.48
N THR A 184 2.45 -8.86 13.02
CA THR A 184 3.56 -9.79 13.27
C THR A 184 4.88 -9.05 13.48
N ASN A 185 5.77 -9.63 14.25
CA ASN A 185 7.16 -9.19 14.40
C ASN A 185 8.13 -10.08 13.59
N ASP A 186 7.62 -11.08 12.87
CA ASP A 186 8.41 -12.09 12.15
C ASP A 186 8.71 -11.68 10.70
N TYR A 187 9.33 -10.51 10.50
CA TYR A 187 9.84 -10.09 9.20
C TYR A 187 11.28 -9.60 9.29
#